data_4d22064e35950c0f57a64770e079f263
#
_entry.id   4d22064e35950c0f57a64770e079f263
#
_cell.length_a   1.000
_cell.length_b   1.000
_cell.length_c   1.000
_cell.angle_alpha   90.00
_cell.angle_beta   90.00
_cell.angle_gamma   90.00
#
_symmetry.space_group_name_H-M   'P 1'
#
loop_
_entity.id
_entity.type
_entity.pdbx_description
1 polymer ?
#
loop_
_entity_poly.entity_id
_entity_poly.type
_entity_poly.pdbx_seq_one_letter_code
_entity_poly.pdbx_strand_id
1 'polypeptide(L)'
;VEESEGSEMDESQTLGVFSWGGSRIASNPTTADDSAVKFEEGNYPERISTVNVARIVMRPIPIKHRGHLTAGRPGVLLRNGDFIEGEFQSLKEDWLVLNSILFGVKVYGLDEVMALVLAKIKKPTKSSRFELVLENGSLFHVRGFVVDENKITVDDPTVGKVKIPLIEFNEMRAIAQ
;
A
#
# COMPACT_ATOMS: atom_id res chain seq x y z
N VAL A 1 -5.79 -25.70 28.36
CA VAL A 1 -5.15 -24.44 27.93
C VAL A 1 -4.91 -24.60 26.45
N GLU A 2 -5.83 -24.11 25.62
CA GLU A 2 -5.70 -24.07 24.17
C GLU A 2 -4.87 -22.81 23.84
N GLU A 3 -3.66 -23.02 23.37
CA GLU A 3 -2.87 -21.99 22.72
C GLU A 3 -3.56 -21.66 21.38
N SER A 4 -4.10 -20.45 21.28
CA SER A 4 -4.60 -19.92 20.01
C SER A 4 -3.43 -19.80 19.04
N GLU A 5 -3.40 -20.64 18.04
CA GLU A 5 -2.57 -20.50 16.85
C GLU A 5 -2.90 -19.15 16.21
N GLY A 6 -2.05 -18.14 16.48
CA GLY A 6 -2.03 -16.91 15.73
C GLY A 6 -1.68 -17.25 14.29
N SER A 7 -2.61 -17.07 13.36
CA SER A 7 -2.35 -17.26 11.94
C SER A 7 -1.11 -16.42 11.58
N GLU A 8 -0.02 -17.08 11.22
CA GLU A 8 1.12 -16.45 10.57
C GLU A 8 0.57 -15.77 9.30
N MET A 9 0.44 -14.46 9.35
CA MET A 9 0.12 -13.70 8.14
C MET A 9 1.26 -13.95 7.16
N ASP A 10 0.92 -14.51 6.01
CA ASP A 10 1.84 -14.72 4.90
C ASP A 10 2.62 -13.42 4.64
N GLU A 11 3.93 -13.49 4.70
CA GLU A 11 4.81 -12.32 4.54
C GLU A 11 4.58 -11.60 3.21
N SER A 12 4.11 -12.32 2.19
CA SER A 12 3.74 -11.76 0.89
C SER A 12 2.57 -10.77 0.98
N GLN A 13 1.67 -10.95 1.95
CA GLN A 13 0.50 -10.07 2.16
C GLN A 13 0.87 -8.70 2.77
N THR A 14 2.12 -8.50 3.14
CA THR A 14 2.60 -7.23 3.72
C THR A 14 3.28 -6.32 2.71
N LEU A 15 3.52 -6.79 1.48
CA LEU A 15 4.19 -6.02 0.42
C LEU A 15 3.18 -5.21 -0.40
N GLY A 16 3.65 -4.12 -0.99
CA GLY A 16 2.89 -3.28 -1.90
C GLY A 16 2.60 -1.89 -1.39
N VAL A 17 1.68 -1.21 -2.06
CA VAL A 17 1.24 0.14 -1.74
C VAL A 17 -0.07 0.08 -0.97
N PHE A 18 -0.07 0.65 0.23
CA PHE A 18 -1.24 0.68 1.11
C PHE A 18 -1.86 2.06 1.12
N SER A 19 -3.18 2.14 0.89
CA SER A 19 -3.93 3.36 1.14
C SER A 19 -4.14 3.57 2.65
N TRP A 20 -4.45 4.80 3.06
CA TRP A 20 -4.79 5.07 4.46
C TRP A 20 -6.09 4.36 4.89
N GLY A 21 -6.94 3.96 3.97
CA GLY A 21 -8.14 3.15 4.22
C GLY A 21 -7.88 1.64 4.31
N GLY A 22 -6.62 1.21 4.17
CA GLY A 22 -6.21 -0.19 4.29
C GLY A 22 -6.30 -1.01 3.02
N SER A 23 -6.69 -0.41 1.88
CA SER A 23 -6.59 -1.08 0.58
C SER A 23 -5.13 -1.28 0.19
N ARG A 24 -4.82 -2.39 -0.47
CA ARG A 24 -3.45 -2.77 -0.84
C ARG A 24 -3.34 -3.08 -2.33
N ILE A 25 -2.42 -2.43 -2.99
CA ILE A 25 -2.02 -2.72 -4.36
C ILE A 25 -0.75 -3.57 -4.28
N ALA A 26 -0.84 -4.84 -4.68
CA ALA A 26 0.25 -5.82 -4.59
C ALA A 26 1.27 -5.65 -5.74
N SER A 27 1.74 -4.42 -5.95
CA SER A 27 2.73 -4.06 -6.96
C SER A 27 3.65 -2.99 -6.41
N ASN A 28 4.91 -3.00 -6.85
CA ASN A 28 5.82 -1.91 -6.57
C ASN A 28 5.54 -0.76 -7.53
N PRO A 29 5.59 0.49 -7.07
CA PRO A 29 5.47 1.63 -7.96
C PRO A 29 6.71 1.77 -8.85
N THR A 30 6.51 2.27 -10.06
CA THR A 30 7.59 2.66 -10.98
C THR A 30 8.12 4.04 -10.66
N THR A 31 7.22 4.96 -10.34
CA THR A 31 7.55 6.33 -9.92
C THR A 31 6.55 6.81 -8.87
N ALA A 32 6.96 7.76 -8.05
CA ALA A 32 6.08 8.48 -7.15
C ALA A 32 6.61 9.89 -6.89
N ASP A 33 5.69 10.83 -6.68
CA ASP A 33 5.97 12.20 -6.26
C ASP A 33 4.90 12.68 -5.26
N ASP A 34 4.82 13.97 -5.00
CA ASP A 34 3.85 14.57 -4.09
C ASP A 34 2.40 14.49 -4.59
N SER A 35 2.20 14.20 -5.87
CA SER A 35 0.87 14.14 -6.50
C SER A 35 0.36 12.71 -6.69
N ALA A 36 1.20 11.81 -7.18
CA ALA A 36 0.78 10.46 -7.54
C ALA A 36 1.87 9.40 -7.35
N VAL A 37 1.44 8.22 -6.98
CA VAL A 37 2.18 6.96 -7.08
C VAL A 37 1.72 6.24 -8.34
N LYS A 38 2.64 5.92 -9.24
CA LYS A 38 2.36 5.29 -10.54
C LYS A 38 2.93 3.88 -10.59
N PHE A 39 2.22 3.03 -11.27
CA PHE A 39 2.57 1.63 -11.49
C PHE A 39 2.84 1.39 -12.98
N GLU A 40 3.28 0.19 -13.33
CA GLU A 40 3.41 -0.23 -14.71
C GLU A 40 2.06 -0.18 -15.45
N GLU A 41 2.12 0.06 -16.76
CA GLU A 41 0.97 -0.02 -17.63
C GLU A 41 0.28 -1.38 -17.50
N GLY A 42 -1.04 -1.37 -17.38
CA GLY A 42 -1.85 -2.58 -17.19
C GLY A 42 -2.00 -3.02 -15.73
N ASN A 43 -1.41 -2.34 -14.76
CA ASN A 43 -1.70 -2.58 -13.35
C ASN A 43 -3.09 -2.04 -12.96
N TYR A 44 -3.67 -2.59 -11.89
CA TYR A 44 -4.99 -2.20 -11.39
C TYR A 44 -4.89 -1.66 -9.94
N PRO A 45 -4.92 -0.34 -9.75
CA PRO A 45 -4.91 0.76 -10.73
C PRO A 45 -3.51 1.04 -11.28
N GLU A 46 -3.42 1.85 -12.35
CA GLU A 46 -2.14 2.35 -12.88
C GLU A 46 -1.56 3.51 -12.07
N ARG A 47 -2.40 4.17 -11.27
CA ARG A 47 -1.98 5.26 -10.37
C ARG A 47 -2.91 5.42 -9.19
N ILE A 48 -2.37 5.95 -8.11
CA ILE A 48 -3.10 6.39 -6.92
C ILE A 48 -2.58 7.76 -6.48
N SER A 49 -3.45 8.63 -5.98
CA SER A 49 -3.02 9.92 -5.41
C SER A 49 -2.16 9.70 -4.18
N THR A 50 -1.01 10.36 -4.11
CA THR A 50 -0.05 10.20 -3.00
C THR A 50 -0.66 10.58 -1.65
N VAL A 51 -1.59 11.54 -1.61
CA VAL A 51 -2.32 11.92 -0.38
C VAL A 51 -3.15 10.76 0.19
N ASN A 52 -3.50 9.78 -0.63
CA ASN A 52 -4.25 8.59 -0.22
C ASN A 52 -3.34 7.41 0.16
N VAL A 53 -2.05 7.52 -0.01
CA VAL A 53 -1.08 6.46 0.32
C VAL A 53 -0.62 6.62 1.77
N ALA A 54 -0.72 5.53 2.55
CA ALA A 54 -0.20 5.49 3.91
C ALA A 54 1.23 4.97 3.95
N ARG A 55 1.54 3.94 3.15
CA ARG A 55 2.89 3.36 3.10
C ARG A 55 3.13 2.57 1.82
N ILE A 56 4.40 2.43 1.48
CA ILE A 56 4.89 1.57 0.41
C ILE A 56 5.86 0.59 1.04
N VAL A 57 5.55 -0.70 1.00
CA VAL A 57 6.40 -1.77 1.56
C VAL A 57 7.01 -2.54 0.39
N MET A 58 8.32 -2.40 0.22
CA MET A 58 9.06 -2.96 -0.92
C MET A 58 9.68 -4.32 -0.61
N ARG A 59 9.89 -4.62 0.67
CA ARG A 59 10.55 -5.84 1.14
C ARG A 59 9.89 -6.33 2.42
N PRO A 60 9.98 -7.65 2.74
CA PRO A 60 9.49 -8.19 4.00
C PRO A 60 10.11 -7.48 5.20
N ILE A 61 9.27 -7.07 6.16
CA ILE A 61 9.69 -6.33 7.34
C ILE A 61 9.82 -7.28 8.53
N PRO A 62 11.00 -7.42 9.14
CA PRO A 62 11.17 -8.18 10.37
C PRO A 62 10.24 -7.68 11.48
N ILE A 63 9.70 -8.58 12.28
CA ILE A 63 8.71 -8.29 13.33
C ILE A 63 9.17 -7.14 14.23
N LYS A 64 10.45 -7.13 14.62
CA LYS A 64 11.03 -6.08 15.48
C LYS A 64 10.97 -4.66 14.90
N HIS A 65 10.79 -4.50 13.59
CA HIS A 65 10.73 -3.20 12.90
C HIS A 65 9.31 -2.80 12.47
N ARG A 66 8.32 -3.68 12.60
CA ARG A 66 6.94 -3.41 12.18
C ARG A 66 6.29 -2.24 12.94
N GLY A 67 6.77 -1.94 14.14
CA GLY A 67 6.30 -0.79 14.93
C GLY A 67 6.46 0.56 14.20
N HIS A 68 7.48 0.73 13.37
CA HIS A 68 7.66 1.95 12.56
C HIS A 68 6.53 2.15 11.55
N LEU A 69 6.02 1.04 10.96
CA LEU A 69 4.91 1.08 10.01
C LEU A 69 3.59 1.49 10.69
N THR A 70 3.33 0.94 11.87
CA THR A 70 2.07 1.17 12.61
C THR A 70 2.03 2.52 13.31
N ALA A 71 3.17 3.08 13.67
CA ALA A 71 3.27 4.42 14.27
C ALA A 71 2.81 5.51 13.30
N GLY A 72 2.99 5.30 11.98
CA GLY A 72 2.54 6.23 10.94
C GLY A 72 3.27 7.56 10.91
N ARG A 73 4.48 7.61 11.47
CA ARG A 73 5.38 8.77 11.32
C ARG A 73 5.98 8.75 9.92
N PRO A 74 5.95 9.88 9.17
CA PRO A 74 6.57 9.95 7.86
C PRO A 74 8.07 9.67 7.91
N GLY A 75 8.55 8.82 7.03
CA GLY A 75 9.96 8.47 6.98
C GLY A 75 10.23 7.20 6.19
N VAL A 76 11.48 6.80 6.17
CA VAL A 76 11.97 5.61 5.47
C VAL A 76 12.57 4.61 6.45
N LEU A 77 12.20 3.34 6.30
CA LEU A 77 12.81 2.22 7.02
C LEU A 77 13.85 1.58 6.10
N LEU A 78 15.10 1.56 6.55
CA LEU A 78 16.23 1.01 5.81
C LEU A 78 16.48 -0.46 6.15
N ARG A 79 17.17 -1.18 5.28
CA ARG A 79 17.49 -2.61 5.46
C ARG A 79 18.34 -2.88 6.70
N ASN A 80 19.15 -1.92 7.15
CA ASN A 80 19.93 -2.04 8.39
C ASN A 80 19.06 -1.89 9.66
N GLY A 81 17.76 -1.56 9.50
CA GLY A 81 16.81 -1.37 10.59
C GLY A 81 16.65 0.07 11.07
N ASP A 82 17.45 1.02 10.53
CA ASP A 82 17.32 2.43 10.85
C ASP A 82 16.02 3.01 10.27
N PHE A 83 15.35 3.85 11.05
CA PHE A 83 14.21 4.63 10.59
C PHE A 83 14.58 6.10 10.55
N ILE A 84 14.53 6.70 9.36
CA ILE A 84 14.85 8.10 9.13
C ILE A 84 13.56 8.89 8.95
N GLU A 85 13.23 9.72 9.92
CA GLU A 85 12.06 10.61 9.84
C GLU A 85 12.29 11.72 8.81
N GLY A 86 11.26 12.00 8.02
CA GLY A 86 11.29 13.05 7.02
C GLY A 86 10.10 12.99 6.07
N GLU A 87 10.00 14.03 5.24
CA GLU A 87 8.96 14.15 4.23
C GLU A 87 9.42 13.54 2.91
N PHE A 88 8.58 12.70 2.35
CA PHE A 88 8.79 12.12 1.03
C PHE A 88 8.74 13.21 -0.05
N GLN A 89 9.69 13.17 -0.96
CA GLN A 89 9.77 14.09 -2.10
C GLN A 89 9.50 13.38 -3.42
N SER A 90 10.23 12.31 -3.70
CA SER A 90 10.08 11.56 -4.94
C SER A 90 10.69 10.16 -4.88
N LEU A 91 10.18 9.30 -5.74
CA LEU A 91 10.72 7.98 -6.06
C LEU A 91 10.80 7.90 -7.59
N LYS A 92 11.98 7.75 -8.13
CA LYS A 92 12.23 7.63 -9.58
C LYS A 92 13.36 6.64 -9.82
N GLU A 93 13.16 5.78 -10.82
CA GLU A 93 14.15 4.75 -11.15
C GLU A 93 14.50 3.95 -9.89
N ASP A 94 15.78 3.97 -9.50
CA ASP A 94 16.29 3.26 -8.33
C ASP A 94 16.54 4.15 -7.11
N TRP A 95 15.96 5.36 -7.07
CA TRP A 95 16.24 6.36 -6.04
C TRP A 95 14.98 6.87 -5.35
N LEU A 96 15.09 6.99 -4.03
CA LEU A 96 14.11 7.62 -3.15
C LEU A 96 14.71 8.90 -2.55
N VAL A 97 13.98 10.02 -2.68
CA VAL A 97 14.36 11.31 -2.10
C VAL A 97 13.48 11.65 -0.92
N LEU A 98 14.12 11.92 0.21
CA LEU A 98 13.47 12.26 1.49
C LEU A 98 14.05 13.60 1.99
N ASN A 99 13.19 14.49 2.47
CA ASN A 99 13.61 15.68 3.22
C ASN A 99 13.56 15.39 4.71
N SER A 100 14.68 15.00 5.29
CA SER A 100 14.79 14.70 6.71
C SER A 100 14.87 15.98 7.54
N ILE A 101 14.17 16.01 8.66
CA ILE A 101 14.20 17.12 9.62
C ILE A 101 15.61 17.34 10.20
N LEU A 102 16.35 16.26 10.43
CA LEU A 102 17.67 16.30 11.06
C LEU A 102 18.83 16.45 10.06
N PHE A 103 18.66 15.87 8.85
CA PHE A 103 19.75 15.69 7.90
C PHE A 103 19.56 16.44 6.57
N GLY A 104 18.43 17.16 6.42
CA GLY A 104 18.05 17.80 5.16
C GLY A 104 17.72 16.79 4.06
N VAL A 105 17.90 17.18 2.80
CA VAL A 105 17.58 16.31 1.67
C VAL A 105 18.56 15.14 1.60
N LYS A 106 18.00 13.93 1.60
CA LYS A 106 18.70 12.65 1.50
C LYS A 106 18.20 11.85 0.31
N VAL A 107 19.13 11.13 -0.32
CA VAL A 107 18.84 10.23 -1.44
C VAL A 107 19.25 8.82 -1.01
N TYR A 108 18.34 7.88 -1.16
CA TYR A 108 18.57 6.46 -0.85
C TYR A 108 18.38 5.62 -2.10
N GLY A 109 19.27 4.64 -2.31
CA GLY A 109 19.03 3.58 -3.29
C GLY A 109 17.85 2.70 -2.87
N LEU A 110 16.99 2.31 -3.80
CA LEU A 110 15.86 1.44 -3.47
C LEU A 110 16.28 0.07 -2.94
N ASP A 111 17.51 -0.37 -3.23
CA ASP A 111 18.09 -1.57 -2.67
C ASP A 111 18.35 -1.47 -1.15
N GLU A 112 18.50 -0.26 -0.61
CA GLU A 112 18.68 0.01 0.81
C GLU A 112 17.35 0.18 1.56
N VAL A 113 16.23 0.38 0.85
CA VAL A 113 14.91 0.71 1.42
C VAL A 113 14.06 -0.54 1.62
N MET A 114 13.50 -0.74 2.81
CA MET A 114 12.46 -1.73 3.08
C MET A 114 11.06 -1.16 2.92
N ALA A 115 10.82 0.04 3.47
CA ALA A 115 9.52 0.68 3.40
C ALA A 115 9.62 2.20 3.46
N LEU A 116 8.65 2.85 2.83
CA LEU A 116 8.36 4.28 2.96
C LEU A 116 7.03 4.43 3.71
N VAL A 117 7.02 5.23 4.77
CA VAL A 117 5.81 5.56 5.55
C VAL A 117 5.44 7.01 5.27
N LEU A 118 4.19 7.26 4.88
CA LEU A 118 3.64 8.58 4.61
C LEU A 118 2.59 8.98 5.65
N ALA A 119 1.78 8.03 6.10
CA ALA A 119 0.70 8.26 7.06
C ALA A 119 0.35 6.98 7.83
N LYS A 120 -0.53 7.12 8.81
CA LYS A 120 -1.09 5.98 9.53
C LYS A 120 -2.25 5.37 8.75
N ILE A 121 -2.29 4.03 8.65
CA ILE A 121 -3.45 3.32 8.15
C ILE A 121 -4.58 3.46 9.18
N LYS A 122 -5.75 3.84 8.69
CA LYS A 122 -7.00 3.91 9.46
C LYS A 122 -7.84 2.65 9.15
N LYS A 123 -8.92 2.47 9.88
CA LYS A 123 -9.94 1.48 9.51
C LYS A 123 -10.56 1.84 8.15
N PRO A 124 -11.07 0.86 7.39
CA PRO A 124 -11.83 1.13 6.19
C PRO A 124 -12.90 2.20 6.43
N THR A 125 -13.17 3.02 5.43
CA THR A 125 -14.19 4.07 5.57
C THR A 125 -15.55 3.44 5.87
N LYS A 126 -16.41 4.14 6.61
CA LYS A 126 -17.78 3.67 6.91
C LYS A 126 -18.63 3.41 5.66
N SER A 127 -18.25 3.98 4.52
CA SER A 127 -18.90 3.74 3.24
C SER A 127 -18.45 2.43 2.55
N SER A 128 -17.34 1.84 2.97
CA SER A 128 -16.87 0.57 2.42
C SER A 128 -17.75 -0.57 2.91
N ARG A 129 -18.26 -1.36 1.96
CA ARG A 129 -19.20 -2.45 2.21
C ARG A 129 -18.62 -3.83 1.90
N PHE A 130 -17.63 -3.87 1.01
CA PHE A 130 -17.05 -5.10 0.52
C PHE A 130 -15.53 -5.02 0.52
N GLU A 131 -14.92 -6.16 0.77
CA GLU A 131 -13.50 -6.41 0.55
C GLU A 131 -13.34 -7.26 -0.70
N LEU A 132 -12.63 -6.74 -1.70
CA LEU A 132 -12.36 -7.40 -2.96
C LEU A 132 -10.90 -7.83 -3.00
N VAL A 133 -10.64 -9.10 -3.29
CA VAL A 133 -9.29 -9.65 -3.43
C VAL A 133 -9.06 -10.08 -4.87
N LEU A 134 -7.93 -9.69 -5.44
CA LEU A 134 -7.49 -10.11 -6.78
C LEU A 134 -6.54 -11.31 -6.73
N GLU A 135 -6.36 -11.97 -7.87
CA GLU A 135 -5.43 -13.10 -8.03
C GLU A 135 -3.98 -12.73 -7.66
N ASN A 136 -3.54 -11.51 -7.95
CA ASN A 136 -2.22 -11.02 -7.57
C ASN A 136 -2.08 -10.67 -6.08
N GLY A 137 -3.14 -10.84 -5.29
CA GLY A 137 -3.18 -10.52 -3.85
C GLY A 137 -3.51 -9.06 -3.53
N SER A 138 -3.79 -8.20 -4.51
CA SER A 138 -4.32 -6.86 -4.24
C SER A 138 -5.66 -6.94 -3.54
N LEU A 139 -5.91 -6.01 -2.61
CA LEU A 139 -7.09 -5.98 -1.78
C LEU A 139 -7.68 -4.57 -1.78
N PHE A 140 -8.97 -4.45 -2.11
CA PHE A 140 -9.69 -3.18 -2.13
C PHE A 140 -10.87 -3.19 -1.16
N HIS A 141 -11.02 -2.10 -0.41
CA HIS A 141 -12.20 -1.84 0.41
C HIS A 141 -13.17 -0.96 -0.38
N VAL A 142 -14.18 -1.58 -0.98
CA VAL A 142 -15.06 -0.91 -1.93
C VAL A 142 -16.43 -0.59 -1.35
N ARG A 143 -17.02 0.54 -1.74
CA ARG A 143 -18.38 0.93 -1.40
C ARG A 143 -19.40 0.41 -2.39
N GLY A 144 -18.99 0.08 -3.60
CA GLY A 144 -19.84 -0.48 -4.64
C GLY A 144 -19.05 -0.97 -5.84
N PHE A 145 -19.71 -1.71 -6.71
CA PHE A 145 -19.15 -2.24 -7.93
C PHE A 145 -20.20 -2.41 -9.03
N VAL A 146 -19.76 -2.44 -10.26
CA VAL A 146 -20.58 -2.74 -11.45
C VAL A 146 -19.85 -3.79 -12.27
N VAL A 147 -20.57 -4.85 -12.64
CA VAL A 147 -20.06 -5.90 -13.53
C VAL A 147 -20.58 -5.64 -14.93
N ASP A 148 -19.69 -5.63 -15.90
CA ASP A 148 -20.02 -5.47 -17.33
C ASP A 148 -19.19 -6.44 -18.15
N GLU A 149 -19.87 -7.35 -18.88
CA GLU A 149 -19.28 -8.43 -19.68
C GLU A 149 -18.08 -9.13 -19.01
N ASN A 150 -16.86 -8.66 -19.30
CA ASN A 150 -15.60 -9.27 -18.84
C ASN A 150 -14.86 -8.41 -17.80
N LYS A 151 -15.48 -7.37 -17.25
CA LYS A 151 -14.86 -6.43 -16.32
C LYS A 151 -15.73 -6.16 -15.11
N ILE A 152 -15.09 -5.91 -13.98
CA ILE A 152 -15.70 -5.32 -12.79
C ILE A 152 -15.10 -3.92 -12.57
N THR A 153 -15.97 -2.92 -12.43
CA THR A 153 -15.56 -1.57 -12.01
C THR A 153 -15.89 -1.42 -10.54
N VAL A 154 -14.88 -1.23 -9.72
CA VAL A 154 -15.02 -1.04 -8.27
C VAL A 154 -14.82 0.43 -7.91
N ASP A 155 -15.45 0.85 -6.83
CA ASP A 155 -15.34 2.20 -6.28
C ASP A 155 -14.77 2.11 -4.86
N ASP A 156 -13.48 2.36 -4.74
CA ASP A 156 -12.75 2.40 -3.46
C ASP A 156 -12.58 3.87 -3.02
N PRO A 157 -13.03 4.25 -1.81
CA PRO A 157 -12.96 5.64 -1.35
C PRO A 157 -11.55 6.25 -1.32
N THR A 158 -10.51 5.42 -1.24
CA THR A 158 -9.11 5.88 -1.12
C THR A 158 -8.29 5.66 -2.38
N VAL A 159 -8.63 4.64 -3.16
CA VAL A 159 -7.94 4.33 -4.42
C VAL A 159 -8.64 4.96 -5.63
N GLY A 160 -9.95 5.12 -5.54
CA GLY A 160 -10.79 5.61 -6.63
C GLY A 160 -11.49 4.49 -7.40
N LYS A 161 -11.95 4.81 -8.61
CA LYS A 161 -12.60 3.84 -9.49
C LYS A 161 -11.54 3.03 -10.24
N VAL A 162 -11.63 1.71 -10.13
CA VAL A 162 -10.70 0.77 -10.77
C VAL A 162 -11.48 -0.20 -11.64
N LYS A 163 -11.07 -0.33 -12.92
CA LYS A 163 -11.60 -1.32 -13.86
C LYS A 163 -10.68 -2.54 -13.86
N ILE A 164 -11.23 -3.69 -13.54
CA ILE A 164 -10.48 -4.93 -13.34
C ILE A 164 -11.08 -6.00 -14.25
N PRO A 165 -10.29 -6.70 -15.07
CA PRO A 165 -10.78 -7.88 -15.80
C PRO A 165 -11.30 -8.94 -14.82
N LEU A 166 -12.42 -9.60 -15.14
CA LEU A 166 -13.00 -10.63 -14.26
C LEU A 166 -12.06 -11.80 -14.02
N ILE A 167 -11.12 -12.06 -14.94
CA ILE A 167 -10.13 -13.12 -14.78
C ILE A 167 -9.16 -12.85 -13.60
N GLU A 168 -8.98 -11.59 -13.22
CA GLU A 168 -8.13 -11.18 -12.08
C GLU A 168 -8.89 -11.19 -10.75
N PHE A 169 -10.19 -11.39 -10.79
CA PHE A 169 -11.04 -11.45 -9.60
C PHE A 169 -10.86 -12.80 -8.90
N ASN A 170 -10.57 -12.77 -7.61
CA ASN A 170 -10.47 -13.97 -6.79
C ASN A 170 -11.67 -14.10 -5.84
N GLU A 171 -11.87 -13.11 -4.97
CA GLU A 171 -12.87 -13.20 -3.91
C GLU A 171 -13.49 -11.85 -3.56
N MET A 172 -14.74 -11.88 -3.11
CA MET A 172 -15.41 -10.71 -2.52
C MET A 172 -16.08 -11.12 -1.23
N ARG A 173 -15.87 -10.34 -0.18
CA ARG A 173 -16.47 -10.53 1.15
C ARG A 173 -17.23 -9.28 1.57
N ALA A 174 -18.35 -9.44 2.26
CA ALA A 174 -18.99 -8.32 2.94
C ALA A 174 -18.17 -7.91 4.17
N ILE A 175 -17.98 -6.61 4.36
CA ILE A 175 -17.36 -6.08 5.57
C ILE A 175 -18.44 -5.97 6.65
N ALA A 176 -18.20 -6.60 7.81
CA ALA A 176 -19.06 -6.44 8.98
C ALA A 176 -18.98 -4.97 9.46
N GLN A 177 -20.16 -4.34 9.61
CA GLN A 177 -20.28 -2.97 10.13
C GLN A 177 -20.31 -2.96 11.66
#